data_7ef529565f4d49456209c7532ca63c7c
#
_entry.id   7ef529565f4d49456209c7532ca63c7c
#
_cell.length_a   1.000
_cell.length_b   1.000
_cell.length_c   1.000
_cell.angle_alpha   90.00
_cell.angle_beta   90.00
_cell.angle_gamma   90.00
#
_symmetry.space_group_name_H-M   'P 1'
#
loop_
_entity.id
_entity.type
_entity.pdbx_description
1 polymer ?
#
loop_
_entity_poly.entity_id
_entity_poly.type
_entity_poly.pdbx_seq_one_letter_code
_entity_poly.pdbx_strand_id
1 'polypeptide(L)'
;MELNKFSLNIYSFGLSAGFICNDRIKNHPNSKMDLDRLCSFAKEKSLGGIEFPIDHFFFKKNLKDGIEFIKNTELDGLSVFVDIENLDENFLKIIIPELSALGHSSVRVKMLHLDKVFYGGNRYLSKKFKNSLNNFIKTLNNLLPFLEKYSFKLLIENHQDLSSIELVDIINNLSPEYIGINWDIGNSYSVFDTPHTFLKNAGDYIGNVHLKDYRITATDNGYKLIRCALGDGVIKFDEIIPELTNKYNVKKMSIELGAQLSRECNINIDDYWEVYTKTSISKEEFKEHIKELTSTESEIGSLYEQGDDISKVIKVELNDIVKSINYLQSL
;
A
#
# COMPACT_ATOMS: atom_id res chain seq x y z
N MET A 1 13.49 -10.96 13.51
CA MET A 1 14.27 -10.10 12.58
C MET A 1 14.69 -8.79 13.25
N GLU A 2 15.70 -8.07 12.69
CA GLU A 2 16.07 -6.73 13.17
C GLU A 2 15.04 -5.71 12.73
N LEU A 3 14.43 -5.01 13.67
CA LEU A 3 13.34 -4.05 13.41
C LEU A 3 13.80 -2.81 12.63
N ASN A 4 15.08 -2.47 12.67
CA ASN A 4 15.65 -1.33 11.92
C ASN A 4 15.61 -1.50 10.38
N LYS A 5 15.21 -2.68 9.88
CA LYS A 5 14.96 -2.94 8.46
C LYS A 5 13.57 -2.52 8.00
N PHE A 6 12.68 -2.20 8.94
CA PHE A 6 11.29 -1.86 8.65
C PHE A 6 11.01 -0.39 8.93
N SER A 7 10.17 0.18 8.10
CA SER A 7 9.59 1.52 8.28
C SER A 7 8.13 1.41 8.73
N LEU A 8 7.58 2.51 9.22
CA LEU A 8 6.18 2.62 9.58
C LEU A 8 5.48 3.62 8.67
N ASN A 9 4.52 3.14 7.90
CA ASN A 9 3.71 4.00 7.04
C ASN A 9 2.57 4.64 7.86
N ILE A 10 2.38 5.96 7.70
CA ILE A 10 1.35 6.76 8.39
C ILE A 10 -0.07 6.26 8.10
N TYR A 11 -0.31 5.60 6.95
CA TYR A 11 -1.61 4.99 6.62
C TYR A 11 -2.02 3.85 7.56
N SER A 12 -1.10 3.29 8.35
CA SER A 12 -1.42 2.36 9.44
C SER A 12 -2.32 2.99 10.51
N PHE A 13 -2.34 4.32 10.59
CA PHE A 13 -3.12 5.14 11.53
C PHE A 13 -4.29 5.84 10.83
N GLY A 14 -5.07 5.12 10.06
CA GLY A 14 -6.13 5.67 9.21
C GLY A 14 -7.10 6.62 9.93
N LEU A 15 -7.49 6.30 11.16
CA LEU A 15 -8.33 7.13 12.02
C LEU A 15 -7.52 8.20 12.74
N SER A 16 -6.45 7.79 13.41
CA SER A 16 -5.65 8.69 14.27
C SER A 16 -4.91 9.76 13.47
N ALA A 17 -4.49 9.46 12.23
CA ALA A 17 -3.87 10.43 11.32
C ALA A 17 -4.87 11.26 10.51
N GLY A 18 -6.17 10.95 10.59
CA GLY A 18 -7.22 11.75 9.94
C GLY A 18 -7.48 11.43 8.46
N PHE A 19 -7.02 10.28 7.95
CA PHE A 19 -7.33 9.81 6.58
C PHE A 19 -8.81 9.40 6.44
N ILE A 20 -9.40 8.90 7.53
CA ILE A 20 -10.84 8.66 7.63
C ILE A 20 -11.43 9.82 8.41
N CYS A 21 -12.16 10.70 7.73
CA CYS A 21 -12.81 11.86 8.36
C CYS A 21 -14.32 11.79 8.13
N ASN A 22 -15.07 11.65 9.22
CA ASN A 22 -16.52 11.76 9.24
C ASN A 22 -17.00 12.32 10.58
N ASP A 23 -18.32 12.49 10.75
CA ASP A 23 -18.89 13.12 11.96
C ASP A 23 -18.62 12.33 13.24
N ARG A 24 -18.40 11.01 13.18
CA ARG A 24 -18.00 10.19 14.34
C ARG A 24 -16.61 10.56 14.87
N ILE A 25 -15.74 11.08 14.02
CA ILE A 25 -14.31 11.32 14.34
C ILE A 25 -14.05 12.78 14.64
N LYS A 26 -14.81 13.72 14.03
CA LYS A 26 -14.64 15.17 14.21
C LYS A 26 -14.63 15.64 15.68
N ASN A 27 -15.33 14.91 16.53
CA ASN A 27 -15.49 15.25 17.95
C ASN A 27 -14.54 14.46 18.87
N HIS A 28 -13.57 13.74 18.33
CA HIS A 28 -12.61 12.96 19.12
C HIS A 28 -11.27 13.71 19.22
N PRO A 29 -11.03 14.49 20.29
CA PRO A 29 -9.86 15.39 20.40
C PRO A 29 -8.54 14.69 20.71
N ASN A 30 -8.51 13.39 21.05
CA ASN A 30 -7.40 12.80 21.82
C ASN A 30 -6.46 11.87 21.07
N SER A 31 -6.45 11.85 19.74
CA SER A 31 -5.59 10.91 19.04
C SER A 31 -5.17 11.38 17.66
N LYS A 32 -4.51 12.53 17.59
CA LYS A 32 -3.88 12.93 16.34
C LYS A 32 -2.50 12.26 16.25
N MET A 33 -2.37 11.32 15.34
CA MET A 33 -1.07 10.86 14.85
C MET A 33 -0.62 11.85 13.76
N ASP A 34 0.29 12.72 14.11
CA ASP A 34 1.01 13.58 13.17
C ASP A 34 2.40 12.98 12.86
N LEU A 35 3.14 13.64 11.99
CA LEU A 35 4.44 13.12 11.55
C LEU A 35 5.50 13.12 12.68
N ASP A 36 5.46 14.09 13.60
CA ASP A 36 6.41 14.13 14.74
C ASP A 36 6.15 12.97 15.71
N ARG A 37 4.87 12.64 15.94
CA ARG A 37 4.48 11.47 16.73
C ARG A 37 4.83 10.16 16.02
N LEU A 38 4.68 10.11 14.69
CA LEU A 38 5.11 8.96 13.90
C LEU A 38 6.61 8.70 14.06
N CYS A 39 7.43 9.75 13.94
CA CYS A 39 8.89 9.68 14.16
C CYS A 39 9.21 9.18 15.57
N SER A 40 8.58 9.79 16.58
CA SER A 40 8.79 9.42 17.99
C SER A 40 8.41 7.95 18.24
N PHE A 41 7.27 7.50 17.70
CA PHE A 41 6.81 6.12 17.82
C PHE A 41 7.74 5.14 17.09
N ALA A 42 8.18 5.46 15.87
CA ALA A 42 9.12 4.63 15.13
C ALA A 42 10.44 4.43 15.91
N LYS A 43 11.00 5.50 16.48
CA LYS A 43 12.19 5.44 17.34
C LYS A 43 11.96 4.61 18.60
N GLU A 44 10.86 4.84 19.33
CA GLU A 44 10.49 4.05 20.52
C GLU A 44 10.44 2.56 20.22
N LYS A 45 9.96 2.19 19.03
CA LYS A 45 9.86 0.80 18.59
C LYS A 45 11.09 0.27 17.86
N SER A 46 12.18 1.04 17.79
CA SER A 46 13.42 0.66 17.11
C SER A 46 13.26 0.37 15.62
N LEU A 47 12.25 0.97 14.96
CA LEU A 47 12.08 0.90 13.52
C LEU A 47 13.12 1.79 12.81
N GLY A 48 13.51 1.40 11.59
CA GLY A 48 14.53 2.11 10.83
C GLY A 48 14.05 3.32 10.07
N GLY A 49 12.75 3.54 9.94
CA GLY A 49 12.23 4.66 9.17
C GLY A 49 10.73 4.88 9.27
N ILE A 50 10.30 5.88 8.53
CA ILE A 50 8.89 6.24 8.35
C ILE A 50 8.55 6.37 6.87
N GLU A 51 7.26 6.30 6.55
CA GLU A 51 6.73 6.51 5.20
C GLU A 51 5.46 7.36 5.27
N PHE A 52 5.34 8.35 4.37
CA PHE A 52 4.18 9.25 4.35
C PHE A 52 4.00 9.93 2.99
N PRO A 53 2.76 10.37 2.63
CA PRO A 53 2.50 11.13 1.41
C PRO A 53 2.84 12.61 1.59
N ILE A 54 3.77 13.11 0.77
CA ILE A 54 4.21 14.51 0.84
C ILE A 54 3.19 15.48 0.21
N ASP A 55 2.39 15.01 -0.74
CA ASP A 55 1.35 15.79 -1.42
C ASP A 55 0.00 15.78 -0.67
N HIS A 56 -0.07 15.17 0.51
CA HIS A 56 -1.26 15.10 1.33
C HIS A 56 -1.38 16.31 2.29
N PHE A 57 -2.40 16.33 3.14
CA PHE A 57 -2.75 17.45 4.01
C PHE A 57 -1.64 17.93 4.97
N PHE A 58 -0.62 17.11 5.24
CA PHE A 58 0.48 17.49 6.12
C PHE A 58 1.26 18.72 5.60
N PHE A 59 1.49 18.79 4.28
CA PHE A 59 2.30 19.84 3.65
C PHE A 59 1.60 20.58 2.50
N LYS A 60 0.27 20.49 2.39
CA LYS A 60 -0.52 21.09 1.29
C LYS A 60 -0.19 22.55 0.98
N LYS A 61 0.28 23.30 1.98
CA LYS A 61 0.49 24.75 1.83
C LYS A 61 1.95 25.12 1.60
N ASN A 62 2.89 24.24 1.89
CA ASN A 62 4.31 24.56 1.79
C ASN A 62 5.17 23.30 1.61
N LEU A 63 5.51 23.00 0.36
CA LEU A 63 6.38 21.87 0.03
C LEU A 63 7.78 21.99 0.66
N LYS A 64 8.29 23.21 0.87
CA LYS A 64 9.58 23.43 1.50
C LYS A 64 9.61 22.87 2.93
N ASP A 65 8.52 23.02 3.67
CA ASP A 65 8.41 22.45 5.02
C ASP A 65 8.48 20.92 4.97
N GLY A 66 7.90 20.31 3.93
CA GLY A 66 8.00 18.85 3.71
C GLY A 66 9.43 18.39 3.42
N ILE A 67 10.16 19.10 2.58
CA ILE A 67 11.57 18.81 2.28
C ILE A 67 12.45 19.01 3.52
N GLU A 68 12.22 20.08 4.28
CA GLU A 68 12.94 20.33 5.52
C GLU A 68 12.64 19.27 6.58
N PHE A 69 11.39 18.83 6.69
CA PHE A 69 10.99 17.73 7.57
C PHE A 69 11.72 16.43 7.20
N ILE A 70 11.76 16.04 5.93
CA ILE A 70 12.50 14.86 5.46
C ILE A 70 13.97 14.97 5.89
N LYS A 71 14.63 16.06 5.54
CA LYS A 71 16.04 16.30 5.86
C LYS A 71 16.31 16.17 7.36
N ASN A 72 15.50 16.81 8.20
CA ASN A 72 15.69 16.78 9.66
C ASN A 72 15.43 15.37 10.23
N THR A 73 14.44 14.66 9.73
CA THR A 73 14.12 13.28 10.12
C THR A 73 15.29 12.33 9.80
N GLU A 74 15.91 12.48 8.64
CA GLU A 74 17.05 11.65 8.23
C GLU A 74 18.34 12.01 9.00
N LEU A 75 18.58 13.29 9.26
CA LEU A 75 19.66 13.72 10.15
C LEU A 75 19.51 13.18 11.59
N ASP A 76 18.27 12.93 12.00
CA ASP A 76 17.91 12.39 13.30
C ASP A 76 17.87 10.84 13.32
N GLY A 77 18.31 10.20 12.25
CA GLY A 77 18.60 8.77 12.14
C GLY A 77 17.45 7.87 11.70
N LEU A 78 16.32 8.44 11.23
CA LEU A 78 15.24 7.66 10.61
C LEU A 78 15.29 7.81 9.10
N SER A 79 15.26 6.68 8.38
CA SER A 79 15.06 6.72 6.92
C SER A 79 13.66 7.23 6.60
N VAL A 80 13.53 8.01 5.52
CA VAL A 80 12.23 8.45 5.02
C VAL A 80 11.96 7.81 3.66
N PHE A 81 10.78 7.24 3.49
CA PHE A 81 10.25 6.87 2.20
C PHE A 81 9.06 7.79 1.87
N VAL A 82 9.00 8.28 0.65
CA VAL A 82 8.03 9.31 0.25
C VAL A 82 6.97 8.71 -0.67
N ASP A 83 5.72 8.93 -0.31
CA ASP A 83 4.57 8.60 -1.14
C ASP A 83 4.08 9.83 -1.90
N ILE A 84 3.50 9.60 -3.06
CA ILE A 84 2.75 10.57 -3.85
C ILE A 84 1.35 10.00 -4.07
N GLU A 85 0.35 10.67 -3.49
CA GLU A 85 -1.05 10.26 -3.59
C GLU A 85 -1.64 10.47 -4.97
N ASN A 86 -1.25 11.57 -5.60
CA ASN A 86 -1.77 11.96 -6.90
C ASN A 86 -0.65 12.01 -7.92
N LEU A 87 -0.71 11.16 -8.95
CA LEU A 87 0.24 11.21 -10.06
C LEU A 87 0.00 12.50 -10.87
N ASP A 88 0.63 13.60 -10.44
CA ASP A 88 0.64 14.89 -11.13
C ASP A 88 2.01 15.15 -11.73
N GLU A 89 2.07 15.27 -13.06
CA GLU A 89 3.32 15.46 -13.81
C GLU A 89 4.06 16.74 -13.38
N ASN A 90 3.34 17.82 -13.12
CA ASN A 90 3.93 19.11 -12.73
C ASN A 90 4.48 19.03 -11.31
N PHE A 91 3.73 18.39 -10.39
CA PHE A 91 4.19 18.21 -9.02
C PHE A 91 5.44 17.35 -8.98
N LEU A 92 5.47 16.22 -9.71
CA LEU A 92 6.63 15.34 -9.78
C LEU A 92 7.87 16.03 -10.34
N LYS A 93 7.72 16.91 -11.34
CA LYS A 93 8.82 17.72 -11.88
C LYS A 93 9.39 18.73 -10.88
N ILE A 94 8.62 19.11 -9.87
CA ILE A 94 9.09 20.00 -8.79
C ILE A 94 9.75 19.19 -7.68
N ILE A 95 9.14 18.07 -7.26
CA ILE A 95 9.59 17.34 -6.06
C ILE A 95 10.79 16.43 -6.30
N ILE A 96 10.90 15.79 -7.48
CA ILE A 96 11.99 14.85 -7.78
C ILE A 96 13.38 15.49 -7.68
N PRO A 97 13.64 16.71 -8.21
CA PRO A 97 14.92 17.37 -8.01
C PRO A 97 15.30 17.57 -6.54
N GLU A 98 14.33 17.96 -5.71
CA GLU A 98 14.53 18.18 -4.28
C GLU A 98 14.84 16.86 -3.55
N LEU A 99 14.06 15.81 -3.84
CA LEU A 99 14.28 14.48 -3.26
C LEU A 99 15.63 13.89 -3.73
N SER A 100 15.96 14.04 -5.01
CA SER A 100 17.25 13.61 -5.55
C SER A 100 18.44 14.33 -4.89
N ALA A 101 18.29 15.63 -4.60
CA ALA A 101 19.32 16.41 -3.86
C ALA A 101 19.51 15.92 -2.41
N LEU A 102 18.48 15.31 -1.81
CA LEU A 102 18.57 14.64 -0.50
C LEU A 102 19.10 13.20 -0.58
N GLY A 103 19.35 12.67 -1.78
CA GLY A 103 19.86 11.31 -1.98
C GLY A 103 18.76 10.26 -2.20
N HIS A 104 17.49 10.65 -2.29
CA HIS A 104 16.43 9.73 -2.68
C HIS A 104 16.53 9.36 -4.16
N SER A 105 16.23 8.12 -4.48
CA SER A 105 16.24 7.59 -5.85
C SER A 105 14.89 7.03 -6.30
N SER A 106 13.88 7.06 -5.44
CA SER A 106 12.55 6.56 -5.77
C SER A 106 11.47 7.15 -4.87
N VAL A 107 10.25 7.18 -5.40
CA VAL A 107 9.01 7.46 -4.65
C VAL A 107 7.93 6.48 -5.05
N ARG A 108 6.99 6.22 -4.15
CA ARG A 108 5.78 5.47 -4.48
C ARG A 108 4.77 6.39 -5.14
N VAL A 109 4.10 5.88 -6.18
CA VAL A 109 2.96 6.50 -6.86
C VAL A 109 1.84 5.49 -7.01
N LYS A 110 0.61 5.97 -7.13
CA LYS A 110 -0.54 5.13 -7.46
C LYS A 110 -1.37 5.76 -8.56
N MET A 111 -2.19 4.96 -9.22
CA MET A 111 -3.13 5.47 -10.21
C MET A 111 -4.21 6.30 -9.50
N LEU A 112 -4.46 7.52 -10.02
CA LEU A 112 -5.55 8.35 -9.50
C LEU A 112 -6.90 7.77 -9.92
N HIS A 113 -7.73 7.44 -8.94
CA HIS A 113 -9.06 6.93 -9.16
C HIS A 113 -10.12 8.00 -8.90
N LEU A 114 -10.79 8.38 -9.97
CA LEU A 114 -11.93 9.30 -9.93
C LEU A 114 -13.22 8.61 -9.43
N ASP A 115 -13.20 7.29 -9.37
CA ASP A 115 -14.31 6.43 -9.02
C ASP A 115 -13.81 5.28 -8.14
N LYS A 116 -14.26 5.23 -6.88
CA LYS A 116 -13.76 4.27 -5.87
C LYS A 116 -14.52 2.95 -5.83
N VAL A 117 -15.50 2.75 -6.71
CA VAL A 117 -16.33 1.50 -6.72
C VAL A 117 -15.54 0.25 -7.08
N PHE A 118 -14.33 0.42 -7.66
CA PHE A 118 -13.47 -0.70 -8.08
C PHE A 118 -12.65 -1.34 -6.96
N TYR A 119 -12.65 -0.80 -5.73
CA TYR A 119 -11.94 -1.42 -4.61
C TYR A 119 -12.36 -2.88 -4.43
N GLY A 120 -11.41 -3.73 -4.00
CA GLY A 120 -11.59 -5.18 -4.01
C GLY A 120 -11.46 -5.81 -5.41
N GLY A 121 -10.80 -5.11 -6.35
CA GLY A 121 -10.66 -5.57 -7.73
C GLY A 121 -11.92 -5.44 -8.57
N ASN A 122 -12.98 -4.81 -8.05
CA ASN A 122 -14.30 -4.70 -8.70
C ASN A 122 -14.30 -3.64 -9.82
N ARG A 123 -13.23 -3.55 -10.60
CA ARG A 123 -13.04 -2.52 -11.63
C ARG A 123 -14.06 -2.59 -12.77
N TYR A 124 -14.76 -3.73 -12.94
CA TYR A 124 -15.90 -3.87 -13.85
C TYR A 124 -17.05 -2.92 -13.52
N LEU A 125 -17.19 -2.49 -12.26
CA LEU A 125 -18.15 -1.49 -11.84
C LEU A 125 -17.80 -0.07 -12.26
N SER A 126 -16.54 0.19 -12.63
CA SER A 126 -16.05 1.53 -12.96
C SER A 126 -15.99 1.75 -14.47
N LYS A 127 -16.92 2.53 -15.01
CA LYS A 127 -16.90 2.97 -16.42
C LYS A 127 -15.68 3.84 -16.76
N LYS A 128 -15.00 4.39 -15.77
CA LYS A 128 -13.84 5.30 -15.93
C LYS A 128 -12.51 4.58 -15.85
N PHE A 129 -12.47 3.33 -15.39
CA PHE A 129 -11.22 2.60 -15.12
C PHE A 129 -10.26 2.62 -16.32
N LYS A 130 -10.74 2.23 -17.50
CA LYS A 130 -9.91 2.19 -18.73
C LYS A 130 -9.32 3.56 -19.10
N ASN A 131 -10.11 4.62 -18.96
CA ASN A 131 -9.63 5.97 -19.24
C ASN A 131 -8.61 6.43 -18.19
N SER A 132 -8.83 6.12 -16.91
CA SER A 132 -7.86 6.41 -15.83
C SER A 132 -6.55 5.68 -16.07
N LEU A 133 -6.59 4.40 -16.45
CA LEU A 133 -5.41 3.61 -16.78
C LEU A 133 -4.64 4.19 -17.97
N ASN A 134 -5.33 4.53 -19.06
CA ASN A 134 -4.70 5.13 -20.23
C ASN A 134 -4.02 6.49 -19.90
N ASN A 135 -4.67 7.32 -19.10
CA ASN A 135 -4.10 8.58 -18.65
C ASN A 135 -2.89 8.36 -17.73
N PHE A 136 -2.97 7.38 -16.83
CA PHE A 136 -1.88 7.00 -15.96
C PHE A 136 -0.64 6.59 -16.76
N ILE A 137 -0.79 5.65 -17.70
CA ILE A 137 0.30 5.19 -18.58
C ILE A 137 0.88 6.35 -19.39
N LYS A 138 0.03 7.22 -19.94
CA LYS A 138 0.47 8.41 -20.67
C LYS A 138 1.31 9.34 -19.80
N THR A 139 0.89 9.59 -18.56
CA THR A 139 1.64 10.46 -17.62
C THR A 139 2.99 9.84 -17.26
N LEU A 140 3.05 8.53 -17.01
CA LEU A 140 4.30 7.83 -16.76
C LEU A 140 5.26 7.97 -17.97
N ASN A 141 4.75 7.77 -19.19
CA ASN A 141 5.54 7.89 -20.40
C ASN A 141 6.10 9.31 -20.60
N ASN A 142 5.31 10.35 -20.33
CA ASN A 142 5.75 11.74 -20.40
C ASN A 142 6.87 12.07 -19.40
N LEU A 143 6.89 11.37 -18.26
CA LEU A 143 7.89 11.57 -17.22
C LEU A 143 9.22 10.87 -17.50
N LEU A 144 9.29 9.87 -18.37
CA LEU A 144 10.50 9.07 -18.59
C LEU A 144 11.78 9.90 -18.85
N PRO A 145 11.81 10.91 -19.77
CA PRO A 145 13.03 11.69 -19.99
C PRO A 145 13.47 12.48 -18.74
N PHE A 146 12.52 12.81 -17.88
CA PHE A 146 12.79 13.53 -16.65
C PHE A 146 13.32 12.58 -15.55
N LEU A 147 12.77 11.39 -15.46
CA LEU A 147 13.25 10.34 -14.56
C LEU A 147 14.68 9.91 -14.91
N GLU A 148 14.97 9.73 -16.21
CA GLU A 148 16.31 9.47 -16.71
C GLU A 148 17.30 10.55 -16.29
N LYS A 149 16.94 11.83 -16.50
CA LYS A 149 17.79 12.98 -16.12
C LYS A 149 18.23 12.95 -14.65
N TYR A 150 17.36 12.51 -13.75
CA TYR A 150 17.62 12.48 -12.31
C TYR A 150 18.01 11.08 -11.79
N SER A 151 18.10 10.08 -12.68
CA SER A 151 18.29 8.66 -12.30
C SER A 151 17.32 8.24 -11.21
N PHE A 152 16.05 8.61 -11.37
CA PHE A 152 15.00 8.48 -10.37
C PHE A 152 13.93 7.49 -10.80
N LYS A 153 13.42 6.65 -9.89
CA LYS A 153 12.45 5.61 -10.18
C LYS A 153 11.08 5.91 -9.55
N LEU A 154 10.02 5.76 -10.33
CA LEU A 154 8.65 5.73 -9.81
C LEU A 154 8.25 4.28 -9.50
N LEU A 155 7.79 4.03 -8.28
CA LEU A 155 7.30 2.72 -7.85
C LEU A 155 5.77 2.73 -7.84
N ILE A 156 5.17 2.01 -8.77
CA ILE A 156 3.71 1.90 -8.89
C ILE A 156 3.20 0.94 -7.82
N GLU A 157 2.27 1.40 -6.98
CA GLU A 157 1.59 0.52 -6.03
C GLU A 157 0.47 -0.28 -6.71
N ASN A 158 0.38 -1.58 -6.39
CA ASN A 158 -0.78 -2.43 -6.72
C ASN A 158 -1.96 -2.11 -5.78
N HIS A 159 -2.60 -0.95 -5.99
CA HIS A 159 -3.64 -0.44 -5.09
C HIS A 159 -5.03 -1.04 -5.37
N GLN A 160 -5.14 -2.39 -5.44
CA GLN A 160 -6.36 -3.17 -5.73
C GLN A 160 -6.94 -2.92 -7.14
N ASP A 161 -6.10 -2.52 -8.07
CA ASP A 161 -6.48 -2.07 -9.41
C ASP A 161 -5.82 -2.87 -10.54
N LEU A 162 -4.54 -3.21 -10.41
CA LEU A 162 -3.75 -3.90 -11.43
C LEU A 162 -3.15 -5.19 -10.87
N SER A 163 -3.25 -6.26 -11.64
CA SER A 163 -2.57 -7.53 -11.34
C SER A 163 -1.07 -7.44 -11.60
N SER A 164 -0.31 -8.40 -11.07
CA SER A 164 1.13 -8.48 -11.29
C SER A 164 1.51 -8.50 -12.77
N ILE A 165 0.79 -9.27 -13.60
CA ILE A 165 1.04 -9.35 -15.03
C ILE A 165 0.78 -8.01 -15.73
N GLU A 166 -0.29 -7.31 -15.36
CA GLU A 166 -0.60 -6.01 -15.95
C GLU A 166 0.44 -4.96 -15.58
N LEU A 167 0.92 -4.96 -14.33
CA LEU A 167 2.01 -4.08 -13.90
C LEU A 167 3.30 -4.37 -14.66
N VAL A 168 3.68 -5.63 -14.79
CA VAL A 168 4.88 -6.05 -15.54
C VAL A 168 4.76 -5.65 -17.01
N ASP A 169 3.60 -5.83 -17.63
CA ASP A 169 3.37 -5.38 -19.00
C ASP A 169 3.54 -3.86 -19.15
N ILE A 170 2.99 -3.07 -18.23
CA ILE A 170 3.15 -1.60 -18.22
C ILE A 170 4.62 -1.22 -18.10
N ILE A 171 5.34 -1.82 -17.15
CA ILE A 171 6.75 -1.52 -16.89
C ILE A 171 7.62 -1.86 -18.11
N ASN A 172 7.43 -3.04 -18.70
CA ASN A 172 8.21 -3.48 -19.85
C ASN A 172 7.94 -2.65 -21.11
N ASN A 173 6.72 -2.12 -21.26
CA ASN A 173 6.37 -1.24 -22.37
C ASN A 173 6.85 0.21 -22.17
N LEU A 174 7.21 0.60 -20.95
CA LEU A 174 7.74 1.92 -20.62
C LEU A 174 9.25 1.87 -20.42
N SER A 175 9.69 1.58 -19.19
CA SER A 175 11.12 1.43 -18.85
C SER A 175 11.28 0.75 -17.49
N PRO A 176 11.80 -0.48 -17.44
CA PRO A 176 12.11 -1.17 -16.18
C PRO A 176 13.19 -0.46 -15.31
N GLU A 177 13.99 0.40 -15.94
CA GLU A 177 15.02 1.16 -15.25
C GLU A 177 14.40 2.26 -14.37
N TYR A 178 13.37 2.96 -14.87
CA TYR A 178 12.79 4.14 -14.21
C TYR A 178 11.39 3.91 -13.65
N ILE A 179 10.76 2.78 -13.96
CA ILE A 179 9.47 2.38 -13.40
C ILE A 179 9.64 1.04 -12.70
N GLY A 180 9.12 0.91 -11.50
CA GLY A 180 9.13 -0.30 -10.70
C GLY A 180 7.82 -0.48 -9.94
N ILE A 181 7.84 -1.33 -8.94
CA ILE A 181 6.65 -1.69 -8.14
C ILE A 181 6.89 -1.35 -6.66
N ASN A 182 5.91 -0.70 -6.06
CA ASN A 182 5.68 -0.72 -4.63
C ASN A 182 4.64 -1.81 -4.35
N TRP A 183 5.08 -2.93 -3.83
CA TRP A 183 4.19 -4.07 -3.64
C TRP A 183 3.47 -3.99 -2.29
N ASP A 184 2.18 -3.72 -2.31
CA ASP A 184 1.30 -3.94 -1.17
C ASP A 184 0.83 -5.40 -1.19
N ILE A 185 1.41 -6.21 -0.30
CA ILE A 185 1.27 -7.68 -0.33
C ILE A 185 -0.19 -8.09 -0.22
N GLY A 186 -0.94 -7.52 0.74
CA GLY A 186 -2.33 -7.86 0.98
C GLY A 186 -3.25 -7.53 -0.20
N ASN A 187 -2.95 -6.47 -0.95
CA ASN A 187 -3.73 -6.06 -2.09
C ASN A 187 -3.71 -7.05 -3.26
N SER A 188 -2.74 -7.98 -3.31
CA SER A 188 -2.69 -9.03 -4.33
C SER A 188 -3.98 -9.83 -4.38
N TYR A 189 -4.56 -10.16 -3.24
CA TYR A 189 -5.82 -10.91 -3.19
C TYR A 189 -7.02 -10.17 -3.80
N SER A 190 -6.94 -8.86 -3.98
CA SER A 190 -8.01 -8.08 -4.62
C SER A 190 -7.99 -8.15 -6.14
N VAL A 191 -6.88 -8.56 -6.77
CA VAL A 191 -6.64 -8.41 -8.21
C VAL A 191 -6.27 -9.73 -8.91
N PHE A 192 -6.80 -10.82 -8.42
CA PHE A 192 -6.61 -12.13 -9.01
C PHE A 192 -5.14 -12.61 -8.97
N ASP A 193 -4.42 -12.22 -7.92
CA ASP A 193 -3.09 -12.73 -7.60
C ASP A 193 -3.07 -13.34 -6.20
N THR A 194 -2.23 -14.35 -5.99
CA THR A 194 -1.76 -14.71 -4.66
C THR A 194 -0.43 -13.99 -4.41
N PRO A 195 0.02 -13.80 -3.14
CA PRO A 195 1.35 -13.24 -2.88
C PRO A 195 2.48 -14.00 -3.59
N HIS A 196 2.40 -15.33 -3.67
CA HIS A 196 3.40 -16.14 -4.38
C HIS A 196 3.36 -15.95 -5.90
N THR A 197 2.15 -15.87 -6.52
CA THR A 197 2.05 -15.60 -7.95
C THR A 197 2.51 -14.20 -8.29
N PHE A 198 2.21 -13.22 -7.45
CA PHE A 198 2.70 -11.85 -7.62
C PHE A 198 4.23 -11.81 -7.58
N LEU A 199 4.83 -12.42 -6.56
CA LEU A 199 6.28 -12.45 -6.38
C LEU A 199 6.99 -13.17 -7.54
N LYS A 200 6.43 -14.28 -8.00
CA LYS A 200 6.95 -15.02 -9.17
C LYS A 200 6.94 -14.17 -10.44
N ASN A 201 5.88 -13.38 -10.68
CA ASN A 201 5.71 -12.61 -11.90
C ASN A 201 6.49 -11.28 -11.86
N ALA A 202 6.50 -10.61 -10.72
CA ALA A 202 6.87 -9.21 -10.60
C ALA A 202 8.04 -8.94 -9.62
N GLY A 203 8.61 -9.98 -9.00
CA GLY A 203 9.62 -9.85 -7.95
C GLY A 203 10.83 -8.99 -8.35
N ASP A 204 11.32 -9.12 -9.59
CA ASP A 204 12.47 -8.36 -10.10
C ASP A 204 12.21 -6.86 -10.25
N TYR A 205 10.94 -6.44 -10.24
CA TYR A 205 10.54 -5.04 -10.38
C TYR A 205 10.24 -4.35 -9.05
N ILE A 206 10.26 -5.09 -7.93
CA ILE A 206 9.89 -4.57 -6.62
C ILE A 206 11.01 -3.71 -6.03
N GLY A 207 10.70 -2.44 -5.75
CA GLY A 207 11.62 -1.50 -5.12
C GLY A 207 11.28 -1.14 -3.68
N ASN A 208 10.02 -1.29 -3.30
CA ASN A 208 9.50 -1.11 -1.93
C ASN A 208 8.34 -2.07 -1.67
N VAL A 209 8.06 -2.36 -0.41
CA VAL A 209 6.98 -3.27 0.00
C VAL A 209 6.16 -2.67 1.12
N HIS A 210 4.84 -2.74 1.00
CA HIS A 210 3.92 -2.52 2.10
C HIS A 210 3.51 -3.86 2.71
N LEU A 211 3.86 -4.04 3.97
CA LEU A 211 3.47 -5.20 4.76
C LEU A 211 2.06 -4.97 5.28
N LYS A 212 1.12 -5.65 4.67
CA LYS A 212 -0.32 -5.59 4.97
C LYS A 212 -0.89 -6.98 5.06
N ASP A 213 -1.71 -7.22 6.06
CA ASP A 213 -2.35 -8.52 6.28
C ASP A 213 -3.87 -8.40 6.37
N TYR A 214 -4.55 -9.44 5.94
CA TYR A 214 -6.00 -9.51 5.96
C TYR A 214 -6.47 -10.87 6.50
N ARG A 215 -7.57 -10.86 7.26
CA ARG A 215 -8.43 -12.02 7.41
C ARG A 215 -9.42 -12.04 6.25
N ILE A 216 -9.80 -13.25 5.83
CA ILE A 216 -10.73 -13.45 4.71
C ILE A 216 -12.00 -14.09 5.27
N THR A 217 -13.15 -13.50 4.96
CA THR A 217 -14.47 -14.04 5.28
C THR A 217 -15.34 -14.12 4.03
N ALA A 218 -16.21 -15.14 3.94
CA ALA A 218 -17.09 -15.33 2.79
C ALA A 218 -18.18 -14.25 2.75
N THR A 219 -18.60 -13.90 1.53
CA THR A 219 -19.80 -13.09 1.24
C THR A 219 -20.63 -13.76 0.15
N ASP A 220 -21.85 -13.29 -0.09
CA ASP A 220 -22.71 -13.83 -1.16
C ASP A 220 -22.04 -13.70 -2.54
N ASN A 221 -21.35 -12.58 -2.78
CA ASN A 221 -20.70 -12.28 -4.06
C ASN A 221 -19.24 -12.75 -4.16
N GLY A 222 -18.68 -13.33 -3.08
CA GLY A 222 -17.30 -13.76 -3.07
C GLY A 222 -16.69 -13.78 -1.67
N TYR A 223 -15.81 -12.83 -1.37
CA TYR A 223 -15.19 -12.72 -0.05
C TYR A 223 -14.90 -11.26 0.30
N LYS A 224 -14.56 -11.07 1.58
CA LYS A 224 -14.20 -9.78 2.14
C LYS A 224 -12.82 -9.87 2.79
N LEU A 225 -11.96 -8.90 2.49
CA LEU A 225 -10.66 -8.70 3.11
C LEU A 225 -10.84 -7.75 4.31
N ILE A 226 -10.57 -8.24 5.50
CA ILE A 226 -10.69 -7.49 6.76
C ILE A 226 -9.28 -7.25 7.30
N ARG A 227 -8.90 -6.00 7.46
CA ARG A 227 -7.63 -5.58 8.04
C ARG A 227 -7.37 -6.24 9.39
N CYS A 228 -6.12 -6.67 9.62
CA CYS A 228 -5.66 -7.18 10.91
C CYS A 228 -4.18 -6.82 11.17
N ALA A 229 -3.66 -7.20 12.32
CA ALA A 229 -2.23 -7.14 12.57
C ALA A 229 -1.48 -8.15 11.68
N LEU A 230 -0.22 -7.86 11.35
CA LEU A 230 0.64 -8.81 10.63
C LEU A 230 0.76 -10.09 11.45
N GLY A 231 0.55 -11.23 10.79
CA GLY A 231 0.55 -12.56 11.41
C GLY A 231 -0.79 -13.01 12.00
N ASP A 232 -1.79 -12.13 12.12
CA ASP A 232 -3.17 -12.48 12.50
C ASP A 232 -4.04 -12.82 11.27
N GLY A 233 -3.51 -12.68 10.06
CA GLY A 233 -4.20 -12.89 8.79
C GLY A 233 -3.67 -14.09 8.00
N VAL A 234 -3.81 -14.02 6.68
CA VAL A 234 -3.53 -15.13 5.77
C VAL A 234 -2.16 -15.05 5.09
N ILE A 235 -1.42 -13.95 5.26
CA ILE A 235 -0.13 -13.75 4.61
C ILE A 235 0.98 -14.49 5.36
N LYS A 236 1.79 -15.27 4.63
CA LYS A 236 2.94 -16.01 5.16
C LYS A 236 4.22 -15.16 5.08
N PHE A 237 4.36 -14.21 6.01
CA PHE A 237 5.52 -13.29 6.02
C PHE A 237 6.84 -14.01 6.30
N ASP A 238 6.82 -15.09 7.05
CA ASP A 238 7.96 -15.97 7.32
C ASP A 238 8.54 -16.63 6.06
N GLU A 239 7.73 -16.82 5.02
CA GLU A 239 8.16 -17.30 3.69
C GLU A 239 8.53 -16.13 2.75
N ILE A 240 7.69 -15.09 2.72
CA ILE A 240 7.77 -13.98 1.74
C ILE A 240 8.95 -13.04 2.03
N ILE A 241 9.17 -12.63 3.29
CA ILE A 241 10.24 -11.68 3.62
C ILE A 241 11.64 -12.23 3.31
N PRO A 242 11.96 -13.51 3.64
CA PRO A 242 13.23 -14.10 3.21
C PRO A 242 13.40 -14.16 1.69
N GLU A 243 12.36 -14.47 0.93
CA GLU A 243 12.43 -14.49 -0.53
C GLU A 243 12.66 -13.07 -1.10
N LEU A 244 11.95 -12.06 -0.60
CA LEU A 244 12.15 -10.66 -0.96
C LEU A 244 13.59 -10.19 -0.72
N THR A 245 14.14 -10.52 0.44
CA THR A 245 15.48 -10.06 0.83
C THR A 245 16.60 -10.84 0.13
N ASN A 246 16.50 -12.17 0.04
CA ASN A 246 17.59 -13.02 -0.40
C ASN A 246 17.62 -13.20 -1.93
N LYS A 247 16.44 -13.25 -2.58
CA LYS A 247 16.33 -13.49 -4.01
C LYS A 247 16.18 -12.19 -4.80
N TYR A 248 15.33 -11.28 -4.32
CA TYR A 248 15.01 -10.05 -5.04
C TYR A 248 15.73 -8.81 -4.50
N ASN A 249 16.53 -8.96 -3.43
CA ASN A 249 17.34 -7.89 -2.83
C ASN A 249 16.52 -6.64 -2.42
N VAL A 250 15.26 -6.84 -2.03
CA VAL A 250 14.40 -5.76 -1.54
C VAL A 250 14.87 -5.34 -0.16
N LYS A 251 15.14 -4.04 0.01
CA LYS A 251 15.70 -3.47 1.25
C LYS A 251 14.72 -2.58 2.00
N LYS A 252 13.65 -2.14 1.36
CA LYS A 252 12.68 -1.21 1.92
C LYS A 252 11.36 -1.94 2.12
N MET A 253 10.88 -1.97 3.34
CA MET A 253 9.60 -2.59 3.72
C MET A 253 8.96 -1.73 4.79
N SER A 254 7.71 -1.34 4.57
CA SER A 254 6.96 -0.50 5.51
C SER A 254 5.76 -1.25 6.06
N ILE A 255 5.53 -1.19 7.35
CA ILE A 255 4.28 -1.65 7.96
C ILE A 255 3.18 -0.70 7.52
N GLU A 256 2.23 -1.20 6.75
CA GLU A 256 1.03 -0.47 6.32
C GLU A 256 -0.21 -1.32 6.51
N LEU A 257 -0.89 -1.18 7.64
CA LEU A 257 -2.09 -1.95 7.92
C LEU A 257 -3.32 -1.43 7.18
N GLY A 258 -3.24 -0.20 6.65
CA GLY A 258 -4.29 0.43 5.87
C GLY A 258 -5.51 0.88 6.68
N ALA A 259 -6.57 1.26 5.95
CA ALA A 259 -7.79 1.83 6.53
C ALA A 259 -8.66 0.78 7.24
N GLN A 260 -9.51 1.25 8.15
CA GLN A 260 -10.49 0.45 8.91
C GLN A 260 -11.72 0.02 8.08
N LEU A 261 -11.62 0.07 6.76
CA LEU A 261 -12.69 -0.32 5.84
C LEU A 261 -12.30 -1.64 5.16
N SER A 262 -13.16 -2.64 5.27
CA SER A 262 -12.98 -3.91 4.57
C SER A 262 -13.13 -3.76 3.05
N ARG A 263 -12.62 -4.73 2.30
CA ARG A 263 -12.68 -4.75 0.83
C ARG A 263 -13.42 -6.00 0.38
N GLU A 264 -14.58 -5.81 -0.23
CA GLU A 264 -15.35 -6.92 -0.80
C GLU A 264 -14.88 -7.21 -2.23
N CYS A 265 -14.54 -8.48 -2.51
CA CYS A 265 -14.08 -8.98 -3.79
C CYS A 265 -15.16 -9.87 -4.40
N ASN A 266 -15.78 -9.43 -5.49
CA ASN A 266 -16.98 -10.04 -6.04
C ASN A 266 -16.68 -11.20 -7.01
N ILE A 267 -15.85 -12.15 -6.61
CA ILE A 267 -15.37 -13.25 -7.47
C ILE A 267 -16.46 -14.25 -7.91
N ASN A 268 -17.67 -14.17 -7.36
CA ASN A 268 -18.81 -14.96 -7.81
C ASN A 268 -19.60 -14.27 -8.93
N ILE A 269 -19.28 -13.03 -9.29
CA ILE A 269 -19.83 -12.28 -10.41
C ILE A 269 -18.98 -12.52 -11.65
N ASP A 270 -19.57 -12.92 -12.77
CA ASP A 270 -18.81 -13.23 -13.99
C ASP A 270 -18.10 -12.00 -14.56
N ASP A 271 -18.71 -10.84 -14.57
CA ASP A 271 -18.11 -9.57 -15.01
C ASP A 271 -16.81 -9.22 -14.26
N TYR A 272 -16.62 -9.71 -13.02
CA TYR A 272 -15.38 -9.54 -12.27
C TYR A 272 -14.19 -10.14 -13.03
N TRP A 273 -14.38 -11.28 -13.69
CA TRP A 273 -13.31 -11.99 -14.38
C TRP A 273 -13.05 -11.44 -15.78
N GLU A 274 -14.08 -10.94 -16.46
CA GLU A 274 -14.00 -10.47 -17.85
C GLU A 274 -13.05 -9.28 -18.03
N VAL A 275 -12.80 -8.50 -16.97
CA VAL A 275 -11.92 -7.35 -17.02
C VAL A 275 -10.44 -7.71 -16.86
N TYR A 276 -10.12 -8.93 -16.43
CA TYR A 276 -8.76 -9.44 -16.31
C TYR A 276 -8.40 -10.29 -17.52
N THR A 277 -7.83 -9.66 -18.54
CA THR A 277 -7.53 -10.31 -19.82
C THR A 277 -6.29 -11.23 -19.77
N LYS A 278 -5.45 -11.05 -18.77
CA LYS A 278 -4.25 -11.86 -18.52
C LYS A 278 -4.20 -12.22 -17.04
N THR A 279 -3.96 -13.49 -16.75
CA THR A 279 -3.92 -14.03 -15.40
C THR A 279 -2.79 -15.05 -15.27
N SER A 280 -2.23 -15.16 -14.06
CA SER A 280 -1.14 -16.13 -13.75
C SER A 280 -1.66 -17.49 -13.33
N ILE A 281 -2.91 -17.52 -12.86
CA ILE A 281 -3.59 -18.74 -12.40
C ILE A 281 -4.99 -18.76 -12.98
N SER A 282 -5.63 -19.92 -13.01
CA SER A 282 -7.00 -20.05 -13.46
C SER A 282 -8.00 -19.49 -12.45
N LYS A 283 -9.21 -19.16 -12.90
CA LYS A 283 -10.33 -18.73 -12.03
C LYS A 283 -10.63 -19.78 -10.96
N GLU A 284 -10.60 -21.05 -11.35
CA GLU A 284 -10.89 -22.20 -10.50
C GLU A 284 -9.80 -22.35 -9.41
N GLU A 285 -8.52 -22.30 -9.78
CA GLU A 285 -7.40 -22.37 -8.84
C GLU A 285 -7.44 -21.22 -7.82
N PHE A 286 -7.71 -19.99 -8.28
CA PHE A 286 -7.82 -18.85 -7.39
C PHE A 286 -8.99 -19.00 -6.40
N LYS A 287 -10.17 -19.42 -6.89
CA LYS A 287 -11.35 -19.65 -6.05
C LYS A 287 -11.11 -20.72 -4.99
N GLU A 288 -10.45 -21.82 -5.34
CA GLU A 288 -10.13 -22.87 -4.37
C GLU A 288 -9.12 -22.37 -3.33
N HIS A 289 -8.09 -21.64 -3.76
CA HIS A 289 -7.13 -21.03 -2.84
C HIS A 289 -7.81 -20.06 -1.85
N ILE A 290 -8.68 -19.18 -2.31
CA ILE A 290 -9.44 -18.27 -1.43
C ILE A 290 -10.32 -19.04 -0.45
N LYS A 291 -10.95 -20.12 -0.89
CA LYS A 291 -11.80 -20.96 -0.03
C LYS A 291 -11.00 -21.63 1.11
N GLU A 292 -9.77 -22.06 0.84
CA GLU A 292 -8.87 -22.62 1.86
C GLU A 292 -8.48 -21.57 2.92
N LEU A 293 -8.35 -20.31 2.51
CA LEU A 293 -7.96 -19.19 3.40
C LEU A 293 -9.15 -18.57 4.13
N THR A 294 -10.39 -18.86 3.69
CA THR A 294 -11.58 -18.24 4.26
C THR A 294 -11.89 -18.80 5.63
N SER A 295 -12.02 -17.90 6.62
CA SER A 295 -12.45 -18.28 7.98
C SER A 295 -13.83 -18.92 7.97
N THR A 296 -14.01 -19.95 8.79
CA THR A 296 -15.33 -20.57 9.06
C THR A 296 -16.23 -19.65 9.89
N GLU A 297 -15.66 -18.69 10.61
CA GLU A 297 -16.38 -17.67 11.36
C GLU A 297 -16.71 -16.49 10.45
N SER A 298 -17.99 -16.11 10.37
CA SER A 298 -18.42 -14.95 9.60
C SER A 298 -18.07 -13.66 10.37
N GLU A 299 -17.18 -12.85 9.82
CA GLU A 299 -16.89 -11.52 10.34
C GLU A 299 -17.66 -10.47 9.54
N ILE A 300 -18.40 -9.59 10.23
CA ILE A 300 -19.14 -8.51 9.58
C ILE A 300 -18.20 -7.47 8.94
N GLY A 301 -17.03 -7.24 9.55
CA GLY A 301 -16.04 -6.26 9.14
C GLY A 301 -15.19 -5.79 10.31
N SER A 302 -14.47 -4.70 10.15
CA SER A 302 -13.70 -4.10 11.24
C SER A 302 -14.61 -3.57 12.36
N LEU A 303 -14.05 -3.34 13.55
CA LEU A 303 -14.79 -2.72 14.66
C LEU A 303 -15.38 -1.35 14.29
N TYR A 304 -14.70 -0.63 13.39
CA TYR A 304 -15.21 0.63 12.85
C TYR A 304 -16.49 0.45 12.04
N GLU A 305 -16.53 -0.56 11.17
CA GLU A 305 -17.70 -0.90 10.33
C GLU A 305 -18.84 -1.45 11.18
N GLN A 306 -18.54 -2.17 12.26
CA GLN A 306 -19.52 -2.65 13.24
C GLN A 306 -20.14 -1.54 14.08
N GLY A 307 -19.65 -0.30 13.97
CA GLY A 307 -20.20 0.84 14.68
C GLY A 307 -19.66 1.03 16.11
N ASP A 308 -18.62 0.31 16.50
CA ASP A 308 -17.99 0.42 17.81
C ASP A 308 -17.56 1.86 18.16
N ASP A 309 -17.38 2.12 19.46
CA ASP A 309 -16.86 3.39 19.95
C ASP A 309 -15.51 3.73 19.33
N ILE A 310 -15.34 4.96 18.86
CA ILE A 310 -14.14 5.41 18.15
C ILE A 310 -12.88 5.29 19.02
N SER A 311 -12.98 5.53 20.34
CA SER A 311 -11.83 5.36 21.25
C SER A 311 -11.37 3.91 21.31
N LYS A 312 -12.31 2.96 21.25
CA LYS A 312 -12.00 1.52 21.19
C LYS A 312 -11.32 1.18 19.87
N VAL A 313 -11.85 1.68 18.75
CA VAL A 313 -11.28 1.43 17.42
C VAL A 313 -9.85 1.98 17.31
N ILE A 314 -9.59 3.19 17.81
CA ILE A 314 -8.26 3.81 17.84
C ILE A 314 -7.28 2.99 18.70
N LYS A 315 -7.73 2.47 19.84
CA LYS A 315 -6.88 1.56 20.66
C LYS A 315 -6.53 0.28 19.91
N VAL A 316 -7.47 -0.29 19.17
CA VAL A 316 -7.22 -1.49 18.35
C VAL A 316 -6.27 -1.16 17.21
N GLU A 317 -6.43 0.00 16.53
CA GLU A 317 -5.50 0.45 15.49
C GLU A 317 -4.04 0.49 16.00
N LEU A 318 -3.82 1.08 17.18
CA LEU A 318 -2.49 1.11 17.81
C LEU A 318 -2.01 -0.28 18.26
N ASN A 319 -2.88 -1.07 18.84
CA ASN A 319 -2.54 -2.42 19.29
C ASN A 319 -2.15 -3.33 18.14
N ASP A 320 -2.84 -3.24 16.99
CA ASP A 320 -2.51 -4.02 15.79
C ASP A 320 -1.12 -3.67 15.27
N ILE A 321 -0.73 -2.38 15.32
CA ILE A 321 0.62 -1.96 14.93
C ILE A 321 1.66 -2.54 15.89
N VAL A 322 1.43 -2.47 17.20
CA VAL A 322 2.35 -3.05 18.21
C VAL A 322 2.46 -4.56 18.05
N LYS A 323 1.35 -5.27 17.82
CA LYS A 323 1.36 -6.71 17.53
C LYS A 323 2.17 -7.02 16.26
N SER A 324 1.96 -6.24 15.20
CA SER A 324 2.69 -6.40 13.93
C SER A 324 4.20 -6.26 14.11
N ILE A 325 4.64 -5.27 14.89
CA ILE A 325 6.06 -5.07 15.21
C ILE A 325 6.61 -6.26 16.00
N ASN A 326 5.89 -6.73 17.03
CA ASN A 326 6.30 -7.89 17.81
C ASN A 326 6.37 -9.16 16.96
N TYR A 327 5.41 -9.35 16.03
CA TYR A 327 5.43 -10.47 15.10
C TYR A 327 6.67 -10.42 14.20
N LEU A 328 6.97 -9.28 13.57
CA LEU A 328 8.17 -9.12 12.73
C LEU A 328 9.46 -9.33 13.52
N GLN A 329 9.49 -8.93 14.80
CA GLN A 329 10.65 -9.20 15.68
C GLN A 329 10.83 -10.69 15.95
N SER A 330 9.74 -11.47 15.99
CA SER A 330 9.77 -12.91 16.25
C SER A 330 10.21 -13.76 15.03
N LEU A 331 10.09 -13.23 13.82
CA LEU A 331 10.64 -13.83 12.60
C LEU A 331 12.17 -13.72 12.56
#